data_935e36dfee2cb29590a3a47df10b8e28
#
_entry.id   935e36dfee2cb29590a3a47df10b8e28
#
_cell.length_a   1.000
_cell.length_b   1.000
_cell.length_c   1.000
_cell.angle_alpha   90.00
_cell.angle_beta   90.00
_cell.angle_gamma   90.00
#
_symmetry.space_group_name_H-M   'P 1'
#
loop_
_entity.id
_entity.type
_entity.pdbx_description
1 polymer ?
#
loop_
_entity_poly.entity_id
_entity_poly.type
_entity_poly.pdbx_seq_one_letter_code
_entity_poly.pdbx_strand_id
1 'polypeptide(L)'
;MNIVVCIKQVPDTKGGVKFNPDGTLDRAAMLAIMNPDDKAGLEAALRIKDQTGAKVTVLTMGLPKADAVLREAMAMGADDAVLVTDRVLGGADTWATSTTIAGALRNMDYDLFITGRQAIDGDTAQVGPQIAEHLGLPVISYAADIKVDGDSVIVKRQYEDRYHELKAKMPCLITALSELNEPRYMTPGGIFDACDKEVTVWGRADLKDVDDSDLGLKGSPTKIAKASDKVAKGAGEKVNLDPAESVAYLIGKFKEKHII
;
A
#
# COMPACT_ATOMS: atom_id res chain seq x y z
N MET A 1 9.54 19.68 -9.08
CA MET A 1 8.74 18.99 -8.05
C MET A 1 9.24 17.55 -7.92
N ASN A 2 9.42 17.10 -6.70
CA ASN A 2 9.85 15.74 -6.38
C ASN A 2 8.69 14.99 -5.72
N ILE A 3 8.35 13.82 -6.26
CA ILE A 3 7.30 12.96 -5.71
C ILE A 3 7.94 11.67 -5.24
N VAL A 4 7.70 11.29 -3.99
CA VAL A 4 8.08 9.97 -3.48
C VAL A 4 6.83 9.11 -3.33
N VAL A 5 6.88 7.88 -3.82
CA VAL A 5 5.78 6.92 -3.72
C VAL A 5 6.24 5.72 -2.91
N CYS A 6 5.57 5.45 -1.79
CA CYS A 6 5.82 4.24 -1.02
C CYS A 6 5.00 3.08 -1.59
N ILE A 7 5.68 1.99 -1.93
CA ILE A 7 5.06 0.78 -2.48
C ILE A 7 5.42 -0.44 -1.64
N LYS A 8 4.54 -1.41 -1.57
CA LYS A 8 4.76 -2.66 -0.85
C LYS A 8 4.60 -3.87 -1.74
N GLN A 9 5.52 -4.83 -1.62
CA GLN A 9 5.34 -6.16 -2.16
C GLN A 9 4.42 -6.98 -1.24
N VAL A 10 3.33 -7.51 -1.78
CA VAL A 10 2.33 -8.30 -1.04
C VAL A 10 2.08 -9.63 -1.74
N PRO A 11 1.62 -10.67 -1.02
CA PRO A 11 1.16 -11.91 -1.66
C PRO A 11 -0.04 -11.63 -2.56
N ASP A 12 -0.07 -12.25 -3.75
CA ASP A 12 -1.26 -12.22 -4.61
C ASP A 12 -2.37 -13.08 -4.03
N THR A 13 -3.39 -12.43 -3.47
CA THR A 13 -4.55 -13.11 -2.90
C THR A 13 -5.56 -13.59 -3.96
N LYS A 14 -5.41 -13.15 -5.22
CA LYS A 14 -6.27 -13.55 -6.36
C LYS A 14 -5.71 -14.74 -7.13
N GLY A 15 -4.40 -14.99 -7.06
CA GLY A 15 -3.66 -16.00 -7.84
C GLY A 15 -3.82 -17.45 -7.37
N GLY A 16 -4.73 -17.71 -6.43
CA GLY A 16 -4.94 -19.03 -5.83
C GLY A 16 -4.00 -19.27 -4.65
N VAL A 17 -4.59 -19.73 -3.55
CA VAL A 17 -3.85 -20.04 -2.33
C VAL A 17 -3.23 -21.42 -2.48
N LYS A 18 -1.91 -21.53 -2.35
CA LYS A 18 -1.21 -22.82 -2.29
C LYS A 18 -0.97 -23.21 -0.83
N PHE A 19 -1.19 -24.46 -0.52
CA PHE A 19 -0.99 -25.02 0.81
C PHE A 19 0.16 -26.02 0.81
N ASN A 20 0.91 -26.04 1.90
CA ASN A 20 1.85 -27.09 2.21
C ASN A 20 1.11 -28.41 2.49
N PRO A 21 1.80 -29.57 2.43
CA PRO A 21 1.19 -30.87 2.77
C PRO A 21 0.61 -30.95 4.20
N ASP A 22 1.06 -30.10 5.12
CA ASP A 22 0.57 -29.99 6.49
C ASP A 22 -0.66 -29.08 6.63
N GLY A 23 -1.18 -28.51 5.51
CA GLY A 23 -2.33 -27.61 5.48
C GLY A 23 -2.00 -26.15 5.78
N THR A 24 -0.74 -25.79 6.01
CA THR A 24 -0.32 -24.39 6.17
C THR A 24 -0.19 -23.70 4.82
N LEU A 25 -0.32 -22.35 4.80
CA LEU A 25 -0.13 -21.55 3.59
C LEU A 25 1.33 -21.62 3.11
N ASP A 26 1.52 -22.08 1.87
CA ASP A 26 2.81 -21.98 1.19
C ASP A 26 3.01 -20.55 0.65
N ARG A 27 3.47 -19.66 1.52
CA ARG A 27 3.76 -18.25 1.16
C ARG A 27 4.91 -18.12 0.18
N ALA A 28 5.79 -19.13 0.09
CA ALA A 28 6.91 -19.09 -0.84
C ALA A 28 6.46 -19.39 -2.28
N ALA A 29 5.42 -20.19 -2.44
CA ALA A 29 4.83 -20.52 -3.74
C ALA A 29 3.75 -19.55 -4.20
N MET A 30 3.35 -18.56 -3.38
CA MET A 30 2.44 -17.51 -3.77
C MET A 30 3.20 -16.46 -4.59
N LEU A 31 2.62 -16.06 -5.71
CA LEU A 31 3.11 -14.91 -6.47
C LEU A 31 3.06 -13.66 -5.58
N ALA A 32 4.10 -12.86 -5.65
CA ALA A 32 4.16 -11.57 -4.99
C ALA A 32 3.90 -10.48 -6.03
N ILE A 33 3.06 -9.51 -5.68
CA ILE A 33 2.66 -8.41 -6.54
C ILE A 33 2.91 -7.08 -5.83
N MET A 34 2.93 -5.97 -6.58
CA MET A 34 2.80 -4.64 -6.00
C MET A 34 1.39 -4.49 -5.43
N ASN A 35 1.28 -3.94 -4.21
CA ASN A 35 0.00 -3.67 -3.58
C ASN A 35 -0.89 -2.80 -4.49
N PRO A 36 -2.16 -3.16 -4.76
CA PRO A 36 -3.01 -2.45 -5.72
C PRO A 36 -3.22 -0.96 -5.41
N ASP A 37 -3.44 -0.60 -4.14
CA ASP A 37 -3.59 0.81 -3.74
C ASP A 37 -2.29 1.60 -3.98
N ASP A 38 -1.12 0.98 -3.74
CA ASP A 38 0.18 1.61 -4.00
C ASP A 38 0.43 1.77 -5.50
N LYS A 39 0.00 0.79 -6.31
CA LYS A 39 0.12 0.86 -7.77
C LYS A 39 -0.74 1.99 -8.36
N ALA A 40 -1.93 2.23 -7.80
CA ALA A 40 -2.74 3.38 -8.16
C ALA A 40 -2.10 4.71 -7.72
N GLY A 41 -1.47 4.73 -6.54
CA GLY A 41 -0.68 5.88 -6.07
C GLY A 41 0.52 6.18 -6.98
N LEU A 42 1.23 5.14 -7.44
CA LEU A 42 2.31 5.28 -8.42
C LEU A 42 1.80 5.86 -9.75
N GLU A 43 0.70 5.33 -10.28
CA GLU A 43 0.11 5.86 -11.51
C GLU A 43 -0.29 7.32 -11.38
N ALA A 44 -0.85 7.75 -10.22
CA ALA A 44 -1.15 9.15 -9.97
C ALA A 44 0.12 10.02 -10.02
N ALA A 45 1.21 9.57 -9.40
CA ALA A 45 2.51 10.26 -9.47
C ALA A 45 3.04 10.35 -10.90
N LEU A 46 2.93 9.27 -11.68
CA LEU A 46 3.36 9.26 -13.08
C LEU A 46 2.52 10.18 -13.98
N ARG A 47 1.20 10.27 -13.75
CA ARG A 47 0.34 11.23 -14.46
C ARG A 47 0.70 12.68 -14.13
N ILE A 48 1.03 12.96 -12.86
CA ILE A 48 1.53 14.29 -12.47
C ILE A 48 2.89 14.55 -13.13
N LYS A 49 3.79 13.57 -13.18
CA LYS A 49 5.07 13.65 -13.90
C LYS A 49 4.86 13.98 -15.38
N ASP A 50 3.95 13.30 -16.06
CA ASP A 50 3.65 13.55 -17.49
C ASP A 50 3.19 14.99 -17.75
N GLN A 51 2.49 15.61 -16.79
CA GLN A 51 1.98 16.97 -16.91
C GLN A 51 2.98 18.04 -16.52
N THR A 52 3.85 17.77 -15.55
CA THR A 52 4.67 18.79 -14.87
C THR A 52 6.17 18.60 -15.05
N GLY A 53 6.62 17.45 -15.54
CA GLY A 53 8.04 17.07 -15.54
C GLY A 53 8.58 16.74 -14.14
N ALA A 54 7.72 16.40 -13.18
CA ALA A 54 8.13 16.04 -11.84
C ALA A 54 9.03 14.79 -11.87
N LYS A 55 9.95 14.70 -10.90
CA LYS A 55 10.75 13.50 -10.65
C LYS A 55 9.98 12.57 -9.71
N VAL A 56 9.89 11.28 -10.05
CA VAL A 56 9.21 10.25 -9.25
C VAL A 56 10.21 9.23 -8.74
N THR A 57 10.35 9.15 -7.42
CA THR A 57 11.16 8.13 -6.74
C THR A 57 10.25 7.16 -6.01
N VAL A 58 10.46 5.86 -6.20
CA VAL A 58 9.72 4.83 -5.45
C VAL A 58 10.54 4.33 -4.27
N LEU A 59 9.88 4.11 -3.14
CA LEU A 59 10.48 3.61 -1.91
C LEU A 59 9.72 2.40 -1.41
N THR A 60 10.43 1.36 -0.98
CA THR A 60 9.84 0.20 -0.29
C THR A 60 10.65 -0.20 0.92
N MET A 61 10.00 -0.58 2.00
CA MET A 61 10.61 -1.28 3.12
C MET A 61 10.26 -2.76 3.01
N GLY A 62 11.27 -3.62 2.91
CA GLY A 62 11.01 -5.05 2.72
C GLY A 62 12.24 -5.92 2.70
N LEU A 63 12.01 -7.19 2.38
CA LEU A 63 13.08 -8.14 2.12
C LEU A 63 13.81 -7.79 0.80
N PRO A 64 15.06 -8.25 0.59
CA PRO A 64 15.79 -8.00 -0.66
C PRO A 64 15.01 -8.36 -1.93
N LYS A 65 14.12 -9.37 -1.87
CA LYS A 65 13.26 -9.76 -3.00
C LYS A 65 12.25 -8.69 -3.42
N ALA A 66 12.00 -7.66 -2.59
CA ALA A 66 11.13 -6.54 -2.94
C ALA A 66 11.76 -5.63 -4.02
N ASP A 67 13.02 -5.84 -4.40
CA ASP A 67 13.64 -5.25 -5.60
C ASP A 67 12.75 -5.45 -6.85
N ALA A 68 12.06 -6.58 -6.95
CA ALA A 68 11.20 -6.89 -8.09
C ALA A 68 10.07 -5.85 -8.31
N VAL A 69 9.39 -5.38 -7.24
CA VAL A 69 8.34 -4.36 -7.39
C VAL A 69 8.90 -2.97 -7.63
N LEU A 70 10.13 -2.70 -7.19
CA LEU A 70 10.83 -1.46 -7.53
C LEU A 70 11.18 -1.42 -9.02
N ARG A 71 11.66 -2.53 -9.59
CA ARG A 71 11.91 -2.65 -11.03
C ARG A 71 10.62 -2.56 -11.84
N GLU A 72 9.52 -3.17 -11.37
CA GLU A 72 8.20 -2.98 -11.98
C GLU A 72 7.82 -1.49 -12.02
N ALA A 73 7.98 -0.76 -10.92
CA ALA A 73 7.68 0.66 -10.84
C ALA A 73 8.56 1.52 -11.78
N MET A 74 9.86 1.22 -11.86
CA MET A 74 10.76 1.87 -12.82
C MET A 74 10.39 1.56 -14.26
N ALA A 75 9.97 0.34 -14.56
CA ALA A 75 9.50 -0.06 -15.90
C ALA A 75 8.16 0.63 -16.27
N MET A 76 7.35 1.02 -15.29
CA MET A 76 6.17 1.85 -15.48
C MET A 76 6.50 3.33 -15.70
N GLY A 77 7.70 3.80 -15.33
CA GLY A 77 8.15 5.17 -15.58
C GLY A 77 8.70 5.93 -14.37
N ALA A 78 8.90 5.30 -13.22
CA ALA A 78 9.61 5.92 -12.10
C ALA A 78 11.08 6.17 -12.44
N ASP A 79 11.64 7.25 -11.91
CA ASP A 79 13.02 7.67 -12.21
C ASP A 79 14.04 6.92 -11.37
N ASP A 80 13.80 6.85 -10.05
CA ASP A 80 14.69 6.25 -9.07
C ASP A 80 13.93 5.30 -8.14
N ALA A 81 14.69 4.42 -7.47
CA ALA A 81 14.15 3.46 -6.53
C ALA A 81 15.03 3.32 -5.28
N VAL A 82 14.39 3.21 -4.12
CA VAL A 82 15.03 3.00 -2.83
C VAL A 82 14.44 1.77 -2.14
N LEU A 83 15.32 0.84 -1.76
CA LEU A 83 14.99 -0.33 -0.96
C LEU A 83 15.51 -0.14 0.47
N VAL A 84 14.60 -0.05 1.43
CA VAL A 84 14.95 -0.05 2.86
C VAL A 84 14.91 -1.49 3.37
N THR A 85 16.06 -2.06 3.67
CA THR A 85 16.17 -3.46 4.07
C THR A 85 17.27 -3.67 5.08
N ASP A 86 16.92 -4.27 6.22
CA ASP A 86 17.84 -4.70 7.27
C ASP A 86 17.17 -5.78 8.11
N ARG A 87 17.94 -6.66 8.73
CA ARG A 87 17.43 -7.70 9.63
C ARG A 87 16.73 -7.12 10.86
N VAL A 88 17.21 -6.00 11.37
CA VAL A 88 16.64 -5.34 12.55
C VAL A 88 15.24 -4.79 12.30
N LEU A 89 14.87 -4.55 11.04
CA LEU A 89 13.56 -4.01 10.65
C LEU A 89 12.48 -5.12 10.53
N GLY A 90 12.87 -6.37 10.61
CA GLY A 90 11.97 -7.51 10.43
C GLY A 90 10.92 -7.61 11.53
N GLY A 91 9.69 -8.03 11.16
CA GLY A 91 8.57 -8.24 12.10
C GLY A 91 7.93 -6.96 12.63
N ALA A 92 8.19 -5.82 11.99
CA ALA A 92 7.61 -4.53 12.33
C ALA A 92 6.07 -4.52 12.18
N ASP A 93 5.39 -3.95 13.18
CA ASP A 93 3.99 -3.54 13.06
C ASP A 93 3.87 -2.20 12.33
N THR A 94 2.69 -1.57 12.34
CA THR A 94 2.47 -0.28 11.65
C THR A 94 3.29 0.86 12.25
N TRP A 95 3.48 0.87 13.58
CA TRP A 95 4.30 1.87 14.27
C TRP A 95 5.77 1.78 13.86
N ALA A 96 6.39 0.61 14.03
CA ALA A 96 7.79 0.40 13.69
C ALA A 96 8.05 0.55 12.18
N THR A 97 7.08 0.18 11.34
CA THR A 97 7.14 0.39 9.88
C THR A 97 7.12 1.88 9.53
N SER A 98 6.19 2.64 10.08
CA SER A 98 6.07 4.08 9.80
C SER A 98 7.27 4.87 10.33
N THR A 99 7.80 4.50 11.51
CA THR A 99 9.05 5.05 12.07
C THR A 99 10.23 4.82 11.12
N THR A 100 10.38 3.60 10.63
CA THR A 100 11.45 3.23 9.67
C THR A 100 11.34 4.05 8.37
N ILE A 101 10.15 4.11 7.77
CA ILE A 101 9.93 4.83 6.52
C ILE A 101 10.13 6.35 6.72
N ALA A 102 9.66 6.91 7.83
CA ALA A 102 9.91 8.31 8.16
C ALA A 102 11.42 8.61 8.31
N GLY A 103 12.17 7.70 8.95
CA GLY A 103 13.63 7.78 9.04
C GLY A 103 14.34 7.77 7.70
N ALA A 104 13.84 6.98 6.75
CA ALA A 104 14.34 6.96 5.38
C ALA A 104 14.00 8.27 4.63
N LEU A 105 12.76 8.74 4.75
CA LEU A 105 12.29 9.97 4.09
C LEU A 105 13.03 11.23 4.53
N ARG A 106 13.60 11.26 5.74
CA ARG A 106 14.47 12.37 6.20
C ARG A 106 15.78 12.49 5.40
N ASN A 107 16.11 11.54 4.54
CA ASN A 107 17.23 11.60 3.59
C ASN A 107 16.83 12.10 2.21
N MET A 108 15.55 12.37 1.98
CA MET A 108 15.01 12.66 0.64
C MET A 108 14.40 14.06 0.60
N ASP A 109 14.54 14.71 -0.55
CA ASP A 109 13.80 15.93 -0.85
C ASP A 109 12.52 15.54 -1.58
N TYR A 110 11.37 15.95 -1.05
CA TYR A 110 10.08 15.70 -1.68
C TYR A 110 9.09 16.85 -1.41
N ASP A 111 8.24 17.10 -2.41
CA ASP A 111 7.12 18.01 -2.33
C ASP A 111 5.82 17.24 -2.04
N LEU A 112 5.72 16.03 -2.60
CA LEU A 112 4.56 15.16 -2.43
C LEU A 112 4.99 13.75 -2.06
N PHE A 113 4.39 13.20 -1.01
CA PHE A 113 4.55 11.79 -0.64
C PHE A 113 3.23 11.05 -0.81
N ILE A 114 3.24 9.96 -1.57
CA ILE A 114 2.05 9.16 -1.86
C ILE A 114 2.25 7.74 -1.34
N THR A 115 1.25 7.21 -0.66
CA THR A 115 1.14 5.79 -0.28
C THR A 115 -0.19 5.25 -0.79
N GLY A 116 -0.35 3.94 -0.86
CA GLY A 116 -1.69 3.35 -0.89
C GLY A 116 -2.44 3.62 0.42
N ARG A 117 -3.76 3.52 0.40
CA ARG A 117 -4.59 3.58 1.61
C ARG A 117 -4.17 2.51 2.60
N GLN A 118 -3.99 1.27 2.12
CA GLN A 118 -3.61 0.11 2.93
C GLN A 118 -2.93 -0.97 2.08
N ALA A 119 -2.25 -1.91 2.74
CA ALA A 119 -1.75 -3.12 2.11
C ALA A 119 -2.79 -4.25 2.26
N ILE A 120 -3.06 -4.98 1.18
CA ILE A 120 -4.09 -6.05 1.14
C ILE A 120 -3.79 -7.26 2.03
N ASP A 121 -2.56 -7.38 2.53
CA ASP A 121 -2.14 -8.45 3.44
C ASP A 121 -2.34 -8.11 4.92
N GLY A 122 -2.41 -6.82 5.27
CA GLY A 122 -2.52 -6.36 6.66
C GLY A 122 -3.79 -5.55 6.97
N ASP A 123 -4.39 -4.93 5.98
CA ASP A 123 -5.66 -4.17 6.03
C ASP A 123 -5.78 -3.13 7.17
N THR A 124 -4.67 -2.51 7.58
CA THR A 124 -4.67 -1.60 8.74
C THR A 124 -4.98 -0.14 8.40
N ALA A 125 -4.64 0.31 7.20
CA ALA A 125 -4.77 1.70 6.73
C ALA A 125 -4.10 2.75 7.66
N GLN A 126 -3.04 2.38 8.38
CA GLN A 126 -2.42 3.20 9.42
C GLN A 126 -1.07 3.78 9.01
N VAL A 127 -0.29 3.07 8.19
CA VAL A 127 1.12 3.41 7.92
C VAL A 127 1.27 4.81 7.30
N GLY A 128 0.47 5.14 6.28
CA GLY A 128 0.51 6.47 5.64
C GLY A 128 0.28 7.61 6.63
N PRO A 129 -0.85 7.64 7.36
CA PRO A 129 -1.11 8.66 8.38
C PRO A 129 -0.06 8.72 9.49
N GLN A 130 0.49 7.58 9.95
CA GLN A 130 1.55 7.55 10.94
C GLN A 130 2.86 8.16 10.42
N ILE A 131 3.22 7.93 9.16
CA ILE A 131 4.38 8.57 8.53
C ILE A 131 4.19 10.10 8.51
N ALA A 132 2.99 10.57 8.14
CA ALA A 132 2.70 12.00 8.15
C ALA A 132 2.87 12.62 9.54
N GLU A 133 2.41 11.95 10.58
CA GLU A 133 2.58 12.39 11.98
C GLU A 133 4.06 12.45 12.37
N HIS A 134 4.85 11.41 12.08
CA HIS A 134 6.30 11.38 12.36
C HIS A 134 7.08 12.51 11.67
N LEU A 135 6.58 13.02 10.55
CA LEU A 135 7.22 14.05 9.74
C LEU A 135 6.56 15.44 9.88
N GLY A 136 5.48 15.55 10.66
CA GLY A 136 4.72 16.79 10.81
C GLY A 136 4.09 17.29 9.51
N LEU A 137 3.67 16.36 8.62
CA LEU A 137 3.10 16.68 7.32
C LEU A 137 1.57 16.74 7.36
N PRO A 138 0.95 17.67 6.62
CA PRO A 138 -0.47 17.55 6.29
C PRO A 138 -0.75 16.22 5.59
N VAL A 139 -1.85 15.56 5.94
CA VAL A 139 -2.27 14.30 5.31
C VAL A 139 -3.69 14.39 4.76
N ILE A 140 -3.88 13.92 3.51
CA ILE A 140 -5.20 13.71 2.93
C ILE A 140 -5.32 12.22 2.57
N SER A 141 -6.19 11.52 3.29
CA SER A 141 -6.41 10.10 3.08
C SER A 141 -7.57 9.82 2.11
N TYR A 142 -7.60 8.59 1.56
CA TYR A 142 -8.66 8.09 0.69
C TYR A 142 -8.85 8.93 -0.59
N ALA A 143 -7.76 9.25 -1.27
CA ALA A 143 -7.79 10.04 -2.49
C ALA A 143 -8.42 9.27 -3.66
N ALA A 144 -9.45 9.86 -4.27
CA ALA A 144 -10.12 9.42 -5.49
C ALA A 144 -9.80 10.31 -6.71
N ASP A 145 -9.19 11.48 -6.51
CA ASP A 145 -8.61 12.33 -7.56
C ASP A 145 -7.55 13.25 -6.93
N ILE A 146 -6.50 13.58 -7.69
CA ILE A 146 -5.40 14.44 -7.25
C ILE A 146 -5.06 15.41 -8.36
N LYS A 147 -5.03 16.72 -8.03
CA LYS A 147 -4.62 17.78 -8.95
C LYS A 147 -3.58 18.67 -8.29
N VAL A 148 -2.53 18.99 -9.02
CA VAL A 148 -1.52 19.97 -8.59
C VAL A 148 -1.99 21.38 -8.92
N ASP A 149 -1.90 22.29 -7.94
CA ASP A 149 -2.28 23.69 -8.05
C ASP A 149 -1.18 24.57 -7.43
N GLY A 150 -0.18 24.93 -8.24
CA GLY A 150 0.99 25.69 -7.81
C GLY A 150 1.81 24.97 -6.74
N ASP A 151 1.87 25.52 -5.53
CA ASP A 151 2.56 24.95 -4.36
C ASP A 151 1.65 24.05 -3.48
N SER A 152 0.50 23.72 -4.00
CA SER A 152 -0.54 22.99 -3.28
C SER A 152 -1.09 21.85 -4.13
N VAL A 153 -1.81 20.93 -3.48
CA VAL A 153 -2.59 19.88 -4.14
C VAL A 153 -4.06 20.02 -3.77
N ILE A 154 -4.94 19.75 -4.73
CA ILE A 154 -6.39 19.62 -4.54
C ILE A 154 -6.73 18.15 -4.68
N VAL A 155 -7.30 17.57 -3.65
CA VAL A 155 -7.59 16.13 -3.57
C VAL A 155 -9.07 15.91 -3.33
N LYS A 156 -9.67 15.06 -4.15
CA LYS A 156 -11.03 14.57 -3.93
C LYS A 156 -10.96 13.37 -3.00
N ARG A 157 -11.30 13.58 -1.73
CA ARG A 157 -11.34 12.53 -0.71
C ARG A 157 -12.67 11.81 -0.74
N GLN A 158 -12.62 10.47 -0.75
CA GLN A 158 -13.82 9.62 -0.70
C GLN A 158 -14.25 9.35 0.74
N TYR A 159 -15.57 9.43 0.97
CA TYR A 159 -16.28 8.92 2.13
C TYR A 159 -17.30 7.86 1.69
N GLU A 160 -18.05 7.28 2.61
CA GLU A 160 -19.03 6.24 2.31
C GLU A 160 -20.17 6.75 1.39
N ASP A 161 -20.65 7.98 1.65
CA ASP A 161 -21.84 8.57 0.99
C ASP A 161 -21.54 9.85 0.19
N ARG A 162 -20.30 10.35 0.23
CA ARG A 162 -19.93 11.63 -0.37
C ARG A 162 -18.45 11.76 -0.68
N TYR A 163 -18.11 12.85 -1.37
CA TYR A 163 -16.72 13.28 -1.58
C TYR A 163 -16.51 14.65 -0.95
N HIS A 164 -15.31 14.86 -0.41
CA HIS A 164 -14.84 16.20 -0.03
C HIS A 164 -13.68 16.59 -0.93
N GLU A 165 -13.68 17.82 -1.39
CA GLU A 165 -12.52 18.42 -2.04
C GLU A 165 -11.70 19.17 -0.99
N LEU A 166 -10.44 18.77 -0.84
CA LEU A 166 -9.52 19.28 0.16
C LEU A 166 -8.29 19.85 -0.54
N LYS A 167 -7.80 21.00 -0.07
CA LYS A 167 -6.55 21.59 -0.52
C LYS A 167 -5.51 21.51 0.58
N ALA A 168 -4.31 21.02 0.25
CA ALA A 168 -3.16 20.98 1.15
C ALA A 168 -1.97 21.66 0.48
N LYS A 169 -1.19 22.39 1.28
CA LYS A 169 0.09 22.94 0.86
C LYS A 169 1.15 21.86 0.91
N MET A 170 2.03 21.83 -0.09
CA MET A 170 3.19 20.95 -0.11
C MET A 170 4.31 21.47 0.80
N PRO A 171 5.15 20.62 1.44
CA PRO A 171 5.07 19.16 1.35
C PRO A 171 3.88 18.57 2.10
N CYS A 172 3.26 17.52 1.54
CA CYS A 172 2.14 16.82 2.15
C CYS A 172 2.12 15.33 1.77
N LEU A 173 1.33 14.54 2.51
CA LEU A 173 1.13 13.11 2.27
C LEU A 173 -0.30 12.85 1.78
N ILE A 174 -0.43 11.96 0.79
CA ILE A 174 -1.72 11.49 0.27
C ILE A 174 -1.77 9.97 0.32
N THR A 175 -2.90 9.41 0.78
CA THR A 175 -3.14 7.97 0.65
C THR A 175 -4.14 7.69 -0.47
N ALA A 176 -3.72 6.90 -1.45
CA ALA A 176 -4.45 6.60 -2.68
C ALA A 176 -5.38 5.40 -2.52
N LEU A 177 -6.55 5.47 -3.14
CA LEU A 177 -7.45 4.33 -3.34
C LEU A 177 -7.10 3.61 -4.65
N SER A 178 -7.37 2.31 -4.73
CA SER A 178 -7.25 1.55 -5.98
C SER A 178 -8.15 2.07 -7.10
N GLU A 179 -9.27 2.69 -6.73
CA GLU A 179 -10.23 3.30 -7.65
C GLU A 179 -9.80 4.67 -8.19
N LEU A 180 -8.68 5.24 -7.69
CA LEU A 180 -8.15 6.54 -8.10
C LEU A 180 -7.90 6.61 -9.62
N ASN A 181 -7.41 5.50 -10.18
CA ASN A 181 -7.08 5.41 -11.61
C ASN A 181 -6.88 3.96 -12.05
N GLU A 182 -6.69 3.78 -13.36
CA GLU A 182 -6.24 2.53 -13.96
C GLU A 182 -4.73 2.66 -14.23
N PRO A 183 -3.88 1.85 -13.57
CA PRO A 183 -2.43 1.91 -13.74
C PRO A 183 -1.99 1.51 -15.14
N ARG A 184 -1.02 2.23 -15.71
CA ARG A 184 -0.40 1.90 -16.99
C ARG A 184 0.37 0.58 -16.94
N TYR A 185 0.52 -0.07 -18.08
CA TYR A 185 1.41 -1.21 -18.23
C TYR A 185 2.88 -0.76 -18.32
N MET A 186 3.77 -1.67 -17.96
CA MET A 186 5.19 -1.56 -18.28
C MET A 186 5.37 -1.57 -19.80
N THR A 187 6.27 -0.73 -20.31
CA THR A 187 6.67 -0.80 -21.73
C THR A 187 7.84 -1.76 -21.91
N PRO A 188 8.00 -2.42 -23.08
CA PRO A 188 9.18 -3.24 -23.34
C PRO A 188 10.49 -2.49 -23.12
N GLY A 189 10.62 -1.25 -23.59
CA GLY A 189 11.80 -0.41 -23.34
C GLY A 189 11.99 -0.13 -21.85
N GLY A 190 10.92 0.24 -21.13
CA GLY A 190 10.97 0.47 -19.68
C GLY A 190 11.43 -0.75 -18.88
N ILE A 191 11.08 -1.97 -19.33
CA ILE A 191 11.54 -3.21 -18.68
C ILE A 191 13.05 -3.37 -18.85
N PHE A 192 13.57 -3.16 -20.07
CA PHE A 192 15.02 -3.22 -20.32
C PHE A 192 15.76 -2.15 -19.51
N ASP A 193 15.31 -0.90 -19.56
CA ASP A 193 15.91 0.20 -18.82
C ASP A 193 15.90 -0.05 -17.30
N ALA A 194 14.82 -0.61 -16.76
CA ALA A 194 14.71 -0.93 -15.34
C ALA A 194 15.70 -2.03 -14.89
N CYS A 195 16.12 -2.94 -15.78
CA CYS A 195 17.15 -3.94 -15.47
C CYS A 195 18.52 -3.31 -15.23
N ASP A 196 18.85 -2.25 -15.96
CA ASP A 196 20.16 -1.59 -15.92
C ASP A 196 20.21 -0.47 -14.85
N LYS A 197 19.06 0.03 -14.38
CA LYS A 197 18.98 1.05 -13.33
C LYS A 197 19.45 0.51 -11.99
N GLU A 198 20.20 1.33 -11.25
CA GLU A 198 20.60 1.04 -9.89
C GLU A 198 19.43 1.28 -8.92
N VAL A 199 19.25 0.35 -7.97
CA VAL A 199 18.36 0.51 -6.83
C VAL A 199 19.21 0.90 -5.62
N THR A 200 18.95 2.07 -5.06
CA THR A 200 19.62 2.50 -3.83
C THR A 200 19.15 1.63 -2.67
N VAL A 201 20.10 1.03 -1.94
CA VAL A 201 19.78 0.17 -0.79
C VAL A 201 20.19 0.87 0.50
N TRP A 202 19.23 1.04 1.40
CA TRP A 202 19.43 1.60 2.74
C TRP A 202 19.19 0.56 3.83
N GLY A 203 20.07 0.54 4.82
CA GLY A 203 19.93 -0.24 6.06
C GLY A 203 19.61 0.65 7.24
N ARG A 204 19.72 0.08 8.45
CA ARG A 204 19.52 0.82 9.70
C ARG A 204 20.42 2.06 9.83
N ALA A 205 21.66 1.95 9.38
CA ALA A 205 22.65 3.04 9.48
C ALA A 205 22.26 4.29 8.68
N ASP A 206 21.43 4.12 7.65
CA ASP A 206 20.99 5.21 6.78
C ASP A 206 19.74 5.93 7.29
N LEU A 207 19.07 5.39 8.32
CA LEU A 207 17.85 5.99 8.87
C LEU A 207 18.20 7.14 9.84
N LYS A 208 17.58 8.30 9.63
CA LYS A 208 17.77 9.49 10.46
C LYS A 208 16.70 9.63 11.55
N ASP A 209 17.10 10.11 12.71
CA ASP A 209 16.23 10.42 13.86
C ASP A 209 15.29 9.25 14.23
N VAL A 210 15.89 8.05 14.35
CA VAL A 210 15.18 6.82 14.72
C VAL A 210 15.94 6.13 15.85
N ASP A 211 15.23 5.78 16.92
CA ASP A 211 15.78 4.96 18.00
C ASP A 211 15.71 3.47 17.65
N ASP A 212 16.75 2.70 17.97
CA ASP A 212 16.78 1.26 17.74
C ASP A 212 15.70 0.50 18.52
N SER A 213 15.23 1.09 19.64
CA SER A 213 14.13 0.53 20.43
C SER A 213 12.79 0.57 19.71
N ASP A 214 12.63 1.42 18.69
CA ASP A 214 11.39 1.64 17.93
C ASP A 214 11.35 0.85 16.61
N LEU A 215 12.37 -0.01 16.37
CA LEU A 215 12.51 -0.72 15.10
C LEU A 215 12.11 -2.21 15.19
N GLY A 216 11.60 -2.71 14.07
CA GLY A 216 11.30 -4.11 13.85
C GLY A 216 10.34 -4.71 14.90
N LEU A 217 10.47 -6.00 15.16
CA LEU A 217 9.62 -6.71 16.13
C LEU A 217 9.81 -6.17 17.56
N LYS A 218 11.04 -5.75 17.91
CA LYS A 218 11.34 -5.23 19.24
C LYS A 218 10.64 -3.90 19.51
N GLY A 219 10.63 -3.02 18.50
CA GLY A 219 9.99 -1.70 18.58
C GLY A 219 8.48 -1.71 18.33
N SER A 220 7.89 -2.87 17.99
CA SER A 220 6.48 -3.00 17.72
C SER A 220 5.64 -3.04 18.99
N PRO A 221 4.78 -2.05 19.28
CA PRO A 221 3.83 -2.12 20.39
C PRO A 221 2.78 -3.21 20.23
N THR A 222 2.45 -3.61 19.00
CA THR A 222 1.51 -4.69 18.72
C THR A 222 2.20 -6.05 18.77
N LYS A 223 1.61 -7.01 19.50
CA LYS A 223 2.10 -8.40 19.58
C LYS A 223 0.99 -9.36 19.16
N ILE A 224 1.31 -10.26 18.22
CA ILE A 224 0.39 -11.31 17.80
C ILE A 224 0.28 -12.34 18.92
N ALA A 225 -0.89 -12.40 19.57
CA ALA A 225 -1.15 -13.38 20.64
C ALA A 225 -1.45 -14.78 20.06
N LYS A 226 -2.15 -14.85 18.93
CA LYS A 226 -2.52 -16.11 18.27
C LYS A 226 -2.77 -15.85 16.78
N ALA A 227 -2.25 -16.72 15.93
CA ALA A 227 -2.63 -16.82 14.53
C ALA A 227 -3.46 -18.10 14.32
N SER A 228 -4.46 -18.04 13.47
CA SER A 228 -5.27 -19.20 13.06
C SER A 228 -5.61 -19.06 11.58
N ASP A 229 -5.75 -20.22 10.92
CA ASP A 229 -6.19 -20.23 9.53
C ASP A 229 -7.62 -19.71 9.40
N LYS A 230 -7.92 -19.12 8.26
CA LYS A 230 -9.27 -18.68 7.94
C LYS A 230 -10.16 -19.91 7.83
N VAL A 231 -11.19 -19.99 8.66
CA VAL A 231 -12.19 -21.05 8.57
C VAL A 231 -12.88 -20.95 7.21
N ALA A 232 -12.78 -22.01 6.40
CA ALA A 232 -13.48 -22.08 5.13
C ALA A 232 -15.00 -21.99 5.37
N LYS A 233 -15.67 -21.13 4.64
CA LYS A 233 -17.14 -21.09 4.66
C LYS A 233 -17.65 -22.44 4.14
N GLY A 234 -18.59 -23.06 4.84
CA GLY A 234 -19.28 -24.26 4.36
C GLY A 234 -20.02 -23.99 3.05
N ALA A 235 -20.51 -25.07 2.42
CA ALA A 235 -21.22 -25.00 1.14
C ALA A 235 -22.47 -24.11 1.14
N GLY A 236 -22.93 -23.68 2.33
CA GLY A 236 -24.16 -22.93 2.49
C GLY A 236 -25.40 -23.83 2.28
N GLU A 237 -26.56 -23.26 2.51
CA GLU A 237 -27.85 -23.91 2.25
C GLU A 237 -28.36 -23.49 0.89
N LYS A 238 -28.68 -24.45 0.03
CA LYS A 238 -29.30 -24.22 -1.28
C LYS A 238 -30.75 -24.63 -1.21
N VAL A 239 -31.64 -23.68 -1.41
CA VAL A 239 -33.09 -23.89 -1.35
C VAL A 239 -33.68 -23.58 -2.72
N ASN A 240 -34.52 -24.46 -3.24
CA ASN A 240 -35.22 -24.27 -4.49
C ASN A 240 -36.73 -24.21 -4.21
N LEU A 241 -37.26 -23.01 -4.13
CA LEU A 241 -38.65 -22.67 -3.82
C LEU A 241 -39.21 -21.79 -4.93
N ASP A 242 -40.54 -21.63 -4.96
CA ASP A 242 -41.12 -20.61 -5.82
C ASP A 242 -40.69 -19.18 -5.40
N PRO A 243 -40.90 -18.17 -6.29
CA PRO A 243 -40.42 -16.82 -6.01
C PRO A 243 -40.95 -16.21 -4.70
N ALA A 244 -42.22 -16.43 -4.37
CA ALA A 244 -42.83 -15.86 -3.16
C ALA A 244 -42.31 -16.55 -1.89
N GLU A 245 -42.20 -17.87 -1.92
CA GLU A 245 -41.62 -18.66 -0.83
C GLU A 245 -40.13 -18.35 -0.63
N SER A 246 -39.36 -18.16 -1.73
CA SER A 246 -37.95 -17.78 -1.68
C SER A 246 -37.76 -16.44 -0.95
N VAL A 247 -38.60 -15.45 -1.23
CA VAL A 247 -38.57 -14.15 -0.55
C VAL A 247 -38.88 -14.30 0.93
N ALA A 248 -39.96 -15.04 1.27
CA ALA A 248 -40.32 -15.28 2.66
C ALA A 248 -39.22 -15.99 3.45
N TYR A 249 -38.59 -17.00 2.83
CA TYR A 249 -37.47 -17.72 3.40
C TYR A 249 -36.26 -16.81 3.66
N LEU A 250 -35.86 -16.00 2.68
CA LEU A 250 -34.73 -15.07 2.84
C LEU A 250 -35.00 -14.02 3.93
N ILE A 251 -36.19 -13.44 3.98
CA ILE A 251 -36.57 -12.50 5.04
C ILE A 251 -36.51 -13.19 6.40
N GLY A 252 -36.99 -14.43 6.52
CA GLY A 252 -36.87 -15.22 7.74
C GLY A 252 -35.40 -15.39 8.17
N LYS A 253 -34.52 -15.75 7.25
CA LYS A 253 -33.08 -15.91 7.50
C LYS A 253 -32.38 -14.59 7.88
N PHE A 254 -32.77 -13.48 7.30
CA PHE A 254 -32.22 -12.16 7.65
C PHE A 254 -32.65 -11.74 9.06
N LYS A 255 -33.90 -11.99 9.45
CA LYS A 255 -34.40 -11.76 10.82
C LYS A 255 -33.69 -12.65 11.84
N GLU A 256 -33.51 -13.94 11.53
CA GLU A 256 -32.78 -14.90 12.39
C GLU A 256 -31.34 -14.43 12.66
N LYS A 257 -30.71 -13.80 11.67
CA LYS A 257 -29.33 -13.27 11.76
C LYS A 257 -29.25 -11.81 12.21
N HIS A 258 -30.36 -11.19 12.58
CA HIS A 258 -30.43 -9.76 12.98
C HIS A 258 -29.85 -8.80 11.93
N ILE A 259 -30.04 -9.10 10.66
CA ILE A 259 -29.61 -8.23 9.55
C ILE A 259 -30.69 -7.18 9.26
N ILE A 260 -31.97 -7.54 9.44
CA ILE A 260 -33.15 -6.68 9.34
C ILE A 260 -34.06 -6.89 10.55
#